data_7f08eb6e25bc59a8de7e3bb2706fe922
#
_entry.id   7f08eb6e25bc59a8de7e3bb2706fe922
#
_cell.length_a   1.000
_cell.length_b   1.000
_cell.length_c   1.000
_cell.angle_alpha   90.00
_cell.angle_beta   90.00
_cell.angle_gamma   90.00
#
_symmetry.space_group_name_H-M   'P 1'
#
loop_
_entity.id
_entity.type
_entity.pdbx_description
1 polymer ?
#
loop_
_entity_poly.entity_id
_entity_poly.type
_entity_poly.pdbx_seq_one_letter_code
_entity_poly.pdbx_strand_id
1 'polypeptide(L)'
;MSKIEIDVVTAEFFDAFDNRGGKAADVARIRRLVLPGGVIVMTGPEFTVYTVDEFIKPRQRLLTDGRLVEFSEWETSAQTEIAGDIASRFSEYRKSGILDGEPFEGGGTKTIQFVRTSEGWRIAAFSWYDQP
;
A
#
# COMPACT_ATOMS: atom_id res chain seq x y z
N MET A 1 4.99 1.82 22.07
CA MET A 1 5.44 1.02 21.00
C MET A 1 4.49 0.96 19.82
N SER A 2 3.29 1.54 19.99
CA SER A 2 2.31 1.58 18.88
C SER A 2 2.87 2.23 17.62
N LYS A 3 3.64 3.33 17.76
CA LYS A 3 4.23 4.00 16.59
C LYS A 3 5.16 3.06 15.81
N ILE A 4 5.98 2.28 16.51
CA ILE A 4 6.90 1.32 15.90
C ILE A 4 6.11 0.23 15.17
N GLU A 5 5.05 -0.29 15.79
CA GLU A 5 4.22 -1.32 15.16
C GLU A 5 3.52 -0.81 13.90
N ILE A 6 3.00 0.41 13.95
CA ILE A 6 2.38 1.05 12.79
C ILE A 6 3.40 1.25 11.68
N ASP A 7 4.62 1.68 12.03
CA ASP A 7 5.70 1.83 11.05
C ASP A 7 6.02 0.49 10.37
N VAL A 8 6.05 -0.61 11.15
CA VAL A 8 6.32 -1.95 10.59
C VAL A 8 5.19 -2.38 9.65
N VAL A 9 3.93 -2.21 10.04
CA VAL A 9 2.79 -2.56 9.19
C VAL A 9 2.84 -1.77 7.89
N THR A 10 3.17 -0.49 7.98
CA THR A 10 3.29 0.37 6.79
C THR A 10 4.42 -0.08 5.88
N ALA A 11 5.57 -0.41 6.45
CA ALA A 11 6.72 -0.89 5.68
C ALA A 11 6.39 -2.21 4.96
N GLU A 12 5.72 -3.13 5.63
CA GLU A 12 5.29 -4.38 5.03
C GLU A 12 4.29 -4.15 3.89
N PHE A 13 3.41 -3.18 4.06
CA PHE A 13 2.46 -2.82 3.01
C PHE A 13 3.19 -2.38 1.74
N PHE A 14 4.13 -1.44 1.85
CA PHE A 14 4.88 -0.98 0.68
C PHE A 14 5.75 -2.10 0.08
N ASP A 15 6.35 -2.93 0.91
CA ASP A 15 7.22 -4.01 0.46
C ASP A 15 6.46 -5.10 -0.31
N ALA A 16 5.15 -5.21 -0.09
CA ALA A 16 4.33 -6.24 -0.75
C ALA A 16 4.35 -6.12 -2.28
N PHE A 17 4.61 -4.95 -2.81
CA PHE A 17 4.61 -4.70 -4.26
C PHE A 17 6.00 -4.86 -4.90
N ASP A 18 7.04 -5.07 -4.12
CA ASP A 18 8.42 -5.06 -4.60
C ASP A 18 8.73 -6.33 -5.40
N ASN A 19 9.07 -6.16 -6.67
CA ASN A 19 9.51 -7.28 -7.52
C ASN A 19 10.86 -7.00 -8.20
N ARG A 20 11.66 -6.10 -7.63
CA ARG A 20 12.98 -5.78 -8.18
C ARG A 20 13.90 -6.99 -8.17
N GLY A 21 14.78 -7.06 -9.18
CA GLY A 21 15.78 -8.12 -9.27
C GLY A 21 15.17 -9.50 -9.52
N GLY A 22 14.00 -9.57 -10.13
CA GLY A 22 13.32 -10.84 -10.38
C GLY A 22 12.63 -11.45 -9.17
N LYS A 23 12.61 -10.74 -8.04
CA LYS A 23 11.90 -11.20 -6.84
C LYS A 23 10.40 -11.23 -7.11
N ALA A 24 9.72 -12.27 -6.64
CA ALA A 24 8.27 -12.35 -6.77
C ALA A 24 7.61 -11.42 -5.76
N ALA A 25 6.75 -10.53 -6.22
CA ALA A 25 5.95 -9.71 -5.33
C ALA A 25 4.93 -10.58 -4.60
N ASP A 26 4.66 -10.26 -3.33
CA ASP A 26 3.68 -10.97 -2.52
C ASP A 26 2.59 -10.00 -2.09
N VAL A 27 1.77 -9.57 -3.07
CA VAL A 27 0.68 -8.63 -2.80
C VAL A 27 -0.37 -9.27 -1.90
N ALA A 28 -0.50 -10.60 -1.95
CA ALA A 28 -1.47 -11.33 -1.15
C ALA A 28 -1.27 -11.16 0.36
N ARG A 29 -0.04 -10.84 0.81
CA ARG A 29 0.19 -10.62 2.25
C ARG A 29 -0.56 -9.39 2.79
N ILE A 30 -1.05 -8.51 1.92
CA ILE A 30 -1.86 -7.37 2.33
C ILE A 30 -3.13 -7.84 3.07
N ARG A 31 -3.62 -9.06 2.77
CA ARG A 31 -4.76 -9.62 3.51
C ARG A 31 -4.50 -9.70 5.02
N ARG A 32 -3.26 -9.87 5.44
CA ARG A 32 -2.92 -9.95 6.87
C ARG A 32 -2.71 -8.57 7.49
N LEU A 33 -2.55 -7.55 6.65
CA LEU A 33 -2.28 -6.19 7.12
C LEU A 33 -3.55 -5.36 7.18
N VAL A 34 -4.58 -5.74 6.44
CA VAL A 34 -5.83 -5.00 6.31
C VAL A 34 -6.96 -5.83 6.92
N LEU A 35 -7.87 -5.18 7.64
CA LEU A 35 -9.05 -5.84 8.16
C LEU A 35 -9.88 -6.44 7.03
N PRO A 36 -10.57 -7.57 7.25
CA PRO A 36 -11.37 -8.20 6.21
C PRO A 36 -12.40 -7.30 5.55
N GLY A 37 -12.99 -6.36 6.28
CA GLY A 37 -13.93 -5.39 5.73
C GLY A 37 -13.30 -4.06 5.35
N GLY A 38 -11.97 -4.01 5.24
CA GLY A 38 -11.24 -2.78 4.95
C GLY A 38 -11.67 -2.15 3.64
N VAL A 39 -11.67 -0.81 3.61
CA VAL A 39 -12.08 -0.03 2.44
C VAL A 39 -10.86 0.60 1.80
N ILE A 40 -10.72 0.41 0.50
CA ILE A 40 -9.58 0.92 -0.27
C ILE A 40 -10.12 1.77 -1.40
N VAL A 41 -9.65 3.01 -1.50
CA VAL A 41 -10.17 3.94 -2.50
C VAL A 41 -9.02 4.51 -3.33
N MET A 42 -9.09 4.30 -4.63
CA MET A 42 -8.22 4.97 -5.59
C MET A 42 -8.92 6.24 -6.04
N THR A 43 -8.21 7.36 -5.96
CA THR A 43 -8.70 8.61 -6.55
C THR A 43 -7.95 8.85 -7.86
N GLY A 44 -8.43 9.77 -8.64
CA GLY A 44 -7.81 10.10 -9.92
C GLY A 44 -8.88 10.62 -10.85
N PRO A 45 -8.70 10.50 -12.19
CA PRO A 45 -9.77 10.91 -13.10
C PRO A 45 -11.08 10.21 -12.78
N GLU A 46 -10.99 8.93 -12.44
CA GLU A 46 -12.12 8.15 -11.95
C GLU A 46 -11.74 7.62 -10.56
N PHE A 47 -12.72 7.61 -9.66
CA PHE A 47 -12.43 7.02 -8.38
C PHE A 47 -13.07 5.61 -8.27
N THR A 48 -12.36 4.72 -7.59
CA THR A 48 -12.77 3.32 -7.49
C THR A 48 -12.68 2.89 -6.04
N VAL A 49 -13.73 2.22 -5.56
CA VAL A 49 -13.74 1.62 -4.23
C VAL A 49 -13.49 0.13 -4.40
N TYR A 50 -12.48 -0.37 -3.71
CA TYR A 50 -12.10 -1.79 -3.78
C TYR A 50 -12.36 -2.48 -2.45
N THR A 51 -12.77 -3.75 -2.52
CA THR A 51 -12.55 -4.68 -1.42
C THR A 51 -11.06 -5.03 -1.40
N VAL A 52 -10.60 -5.69 -0.34
CA VAL A 52 -9.21 -6.11 -0.23
C VAL A 52 -8.83 -7.02 -1.41
N ASP A 53 -9.66 -8.01 -1.72
CA ASP A 53 -9.37 -8.93 -2.83
C ASP A 53 -9.42 -8.25 -4.20
N GLU A 54 -10.35 -7.34 -4.40
CA GLU A 54 -10.41 -6.57 -5.65
C GLU A 54 -9.17 -5.71 -5.85
N PHE A 55 -8.57 -5.24 -4.78
CA PHE A 55 -7.32 -4.49 -4.84
C PHE A 55 -6.14 -5.42 -5.13
N ILE A 56 -6.06 -6.56 -4.46
CA ILE A 56 -4.91 -7.48 -4.54
C ILE A 56 -4.80 -8.16 -5.90
N LYS A 57 -5.88 -8.73 -6.40
CA LYS A 57 -5.83 -9.64 -7.56
C LYS A 57 -5.22 -9.02 -8.81
N PRO A 58 -5.68 -7.86 -9.29
CA PRO A 58 -5.08 -7.29 -10.50
C PRO A 58 -3.63 -6.88 -10.29
N ARG A 59 -3.26 -6.44 -9.09
CA ARG A 59 -1.89 -6.01 -8.80
C ARG A 59 -0.94 -7.20 -8.69
N GLN A 60 -1.38 -8.28 -8.06
CA GLN A 60 -0.58 -9.52 -8.01
C GLN A 60 -0.30 -10.02 -9.42
N ARG A 61 -1.31 -10.00 -10.29
CA ARG A 61 -1.14 -10.42 -11.68
C ARG A 61 -0.16 -9.51 -12.43
N LEU A 62 -0.36 -8.21 -12.33
CA LEU A 62 0.48 -7.22 -13.02
C LEU A 62 1.94 -7.32 -12.60
N LEU A 63 2.19 -7.60 -11.33
CA LEU A 63 3.55 -7.68 -10.77
C LEU A 63 4.21 -9.05 -10.97
N THR A 64 3.49 -10.04 -11.53
CA THR A 64 4.03 -11.39 -11.74
C THR A 64 3.92 -11.89 -13.16
N ASP A 65 3.27 -11.17 -14.09
CA ASP A 65 3.09 -11.60 -15.47
C ASP A 65 4.11 -11.00 -16.46
N GLY A 66 5.09 -10.26 -15.95
CA GLY A 66 6.14 -9.67 -16.77
C GLY A 66 5.84 -8.27 -17.32
N ARG A 67 4.62 -7.75 -17.12
CA ARG A 67 4.27 -6.42 -17.60
C ARG A 67 4.88 -5.30 -16.75
N LEU A 68 4.80 -5.44 -15.43
CA LEU A 68 5.38 -4.46 -14.50
C LEU A 68 6.53 -5.13 -13.77
N VAL A 69 7.75 -4.70 -14.06
CA VAL A 69 8.96 -5.28 -13.49
C VAL A 69 9.82 -4.19 -12.86
N GLU A 70 10.81 -4.61 -12.08
CA GLU A 70 11.71 -3.70 -11.36
C GLU A 70 10.95 -2.64 -10.59
N PHE A 71 9.78 -3.03 -10.04
CA PHE A 71 8.88 -2.11 -9.35
C PHE A 71 9.18 -2.06 -7.86
N SER A 72 9.17 -0.85 -7.34
CA SER A 72 9.15 -0.62 -5.90
C SER A 72 8.36 0.65 -5.60
N GLU A 73 7.80 0.69 -4.40
CA GLU A 73 7.09 1.84 -3.87
C GLU A 73 7.59 2.02 -2.45
N TRP A 74 7.88 3.25 -2.07
CA TRP A 74 8.46 3.52 -0.74
C TRP A 74 7.94 4.84 -0.19
N GLU A 75 7.85 4.89 1.14
CA GLU A 75 7.42 6.09 1.84
C GLU A 75 8.58 7.06 1.98
N THR A 76 8.35 8.32 1.64
CA THR A 76 9.38 9.37 1.76
C THR A 76 9.18 10.22 3.00
N SER A 77 7.94 10.38 3.47
CA SER A 77 7.65 11.06 4.72
C SER A 77 6.30 10.61 5.25
N ALA A 78 6.08 10.77 6.54
CA ALA A 78 4.82 10.39 7.16
C ALA A 78 4.57 11.20 8.42
N GLN A 79 3.28 11.44 8.68
CA GLN A 79 2.81 11.95 9.96
C GLN A 79 1.76 10.99 10.48
N THR A 80 1.98 10.49 11.71
CA THR A 80 1.08 9.53 12.35
C THR A 80 0.53 10.13 13.62
N GLU A 81 -0.79 10.09 13.77
CA GLU A 81 -1.49 10.53 14.98
C GLU A 81 -2.17 9.31 15.59
N ILE A 82 -1.96 9.11 16.89
CA ILE A 82 -2.48 7.95 17.62
C ILE A 82 -3.34 8.41 18.77
N ALA A 83 -4.52 7.84 18.88
CA ALA A 83 -5.42 8.07 20.02
C ALA A 83 -5.98 6.71 20.46
N GLY A 84 -5.47 6.18 21.58
CA GLY A 84 -5.90 4.87 22.07
C GLY A 84 -5.69 3.78 21.02
N ASP A 85 -6.78 3.18 20.57
CA ASP A 85 -6.76 2.05 19.65
C ASP A 85 -6.98 2.44 18.20
N ILE A 86 -6.89 3.72 17.86
CA ILE A 86 -6.99 4.19 16.49
C ILE A 86 -5.80 5.07 16.12
N ALA A 87 -5.47 5.10 14.84
CA ALA A 87 -4.43 5.97 14.34
C ALA A 87 -4.73 6.36 12.90
N SER A 88 -4.19 7.51 12.50
CA SER A 88 -4.22 7.91 11.09
C SER A 88 -2.81 8.30 10.67
N ARG A 89 -2.49 8.05 9.41
CA ARG A 89 -1.17 8.34 8.85
C ARG A 89 -1.33 9.05 7.52
N PHE A 90 -0.67 10.18 7.42
CA PHE A 90 -0.56 10.93 6.17
C PHE A 90 0.81 10.57 5.58
N SER A 91 0.81 9.79 4.51
CA SER A 91 2.01 9.13 3.98
C SER A 91 2.32 9.65 2.58
N GLU A 92 3.51 10.20 2.39
CA GLU A 92 3.97 10.58 1.06
C GLU A 92 4.87 9.48 0.52
N TYR A 93 4.72 9.14 -0.75
CA TYR A 93 5.41 8.01 -1.34
C TYR A 93 5.94 8.33 -2.73
N ARG A 94 6.93 7.53 -3.13
CA ARG A 94 7.44 7.49 -4.50
C ARG A 94 7.35 6.06 -5.00
N LYS A 95 7.33 5.93 -6.31
CA LYS A 95 7.35 4.62 -6.97
C LYS A 95 8.17 4.70 -8.25
N SER A 96 8.74 3.57 -8.66
CA SER A 96 9.42 3.45 -9.93
C SER A 96 9.31 2.03 -10.42
N GLY A 97 9.42 1.85 -11.72
CA GLY A 97 9.36 0.54 -12.35
C GLY A 97 9.46 0.63 -13.84
N ILE A 98 9.23 -0.50 -14.49
CA ILE A 98 9.20 -0.61 -15.96
C ILE A 98 7.86 -1.27 -16.30
N LEU A 99 6.99 -0.54 -16.97
CA LEU A 99 5.67 -1.03 -17.37
C LEU A 99 5.62 -1.21 -18.88
N ASP A 100 5.34 -2.42 -19.34
CA ASP A 100 5.28 -2.75 -20.75
C ASP A 100 6.54 -2.27 -21.51
N GLY A 101 7.70 -2.41 -20.87
CA GLY A 101 8.98 -2.01 -21.44
C GLY A 101 9.36 -0.55 -21.25
N GLU A 102 8.49 0.28 -20.68
CA GLU A 102 8.74 1.70 -20.52
C GLU A 102 9.04 2.05 -19.06
N PRO A 103 10.22 2.61 -18.75
CA PRO A 103 10.53 3.07 -17.40
C PRO A 103 9.61 4.22 -16.99
N PHE A 104 9.23 4.23 -15.73
CA PHE A 104 8.45 5.33 -15.19
C PHE A 104 8.81 5.58 -13.73
N GLU A 105 8.51 6.79 -13.29
CA GLU A 105 8.59 7.19 -11.90
C GLU A 105 7.34 7.98 -11.56
N GLY A 106 6.96 7.94 -10.31
CA GLY A 106 5.82 8.67 -9.83
C GLY A 106 5.82 8.79 -8.33
N GLY A 107 4.74 9.30 -7.80
CA GLY A 107 4.57 9.43 -6.36
C GLY A 107 3.23 10.04 -6.05
N GLY A 108 2.98 10.24 -4.78
CA GLY A 108 1.72 10.82 -4.34
C GLY A 108 1.57 10.77 -2.84
N THR A 109 0.34 10.72 -2.40
CA THR A 109 -0.02 10.73 -0.98
C THR A 109 -1.04 9.65 -0.70
N LYS A 110 -0.86 8.96 0.43
CA LYS A 110 -1.83 8.02 0.97
C LYS A 110 -2.30 8.52 2.32
N THR A 111 -3.59 8.36 2.61
CA THR A 111 -4.09 8.48 3.98
C THR A 111 -4.50 7.10 4.42
N ILE A 112 -4.03 6.70 5.60
CA ILE A 112 -4.20 5.34 6.10
C ILE A 112 -4.79 5.39 7.48
N GLN A 113 -5.86 4.63 7.71
CA GLN A 113 -6.50 4.50 9.00
C GLN A 113 -6.14 3.16 9.60
N PHE A 114 -5.70 3.16 10.85
CA PHE A 114 -5.31 1.95 11.56
C PHE A 114 -6.19 1.75 12.78
N VAL A 115 -6.41 0.50 13.14
CA VAL A 115 -7.03 0.13 14.42
C VAL A 115 -6.17 -0.93 15.09
N ARG A 116 -6.13 -0.90 16.42
CA ARG A 116 -5.43 -1.93 17.18
C ARG A 116 -6.41 -3.05 17.50
N THR A 117 -6.11 -4.24 17.03
CA THR A 117 -6.89 -5.45 17.26
C THR A 117 -6.19 -6.32 18.31
N SER A 118 -6.82 -7.43 18.69
CA SER A 118 -6.18 -8.41 19.56
C SER A 118 -4.92 -9.03 18.96
N GLU A 119 -4.76 -8.92 17.63
CA GLU A 119 -3.61 -9.46 16.90
C GLU A 119 -2.62 -8.37 16.48
N GLY A 120 -2.79 -7.16 17.00
CA GLY A 120 -1.92 -6.02 16.68
C GLY A 120 -2.61 -4.99 15.81
N TRP A 121 -1.83 -4.01 15.38
CA TRP A 121 -2.35 -2.94 14.53
C TRP A 121 -2.65 -3.45 13.12
N ARG A 122 -3.78 -3.03 12.57
CA ARG A 122 -4.21 -3.39 11.22
C ARG A 122 -4.76 -2.16 10.50
N ILE A 123 -4.67 -2.17 9.19
CA ILE A 123 -5.22 -1.11 8.36
C ILE A 123 -6.74 -1.32 8.24
N ALA A 124 -7.52 -0.29 8.57
CA ALA A 124 -8.97 -0.32 8.45
C ALA A 124 -9.43 0.25 7.10
N ALA A 125 -8.70 1.22 6.57
CA ALA A 125 -9.00 1.85 5.29
C ALA A 125 -7.77 2.59 4.80
N PHE A 126 -7.62 2.72 3.49
CA PHE A 126 -6.67 3.67 2.94
C PHE A 126 -7.16 4.19 1.58
N SER A 127 -6.73 5.39 1.26
CA SER A 127 -6.97 5.97 -0.05
C SER A 127 -5.67 6.60 -0.52
N TRP A 128 -5.55 6.80 -1.83
CA TRP A 128 -4.34 7.42 -2.35
C TRP A 128 -4.64 8.33 -3.53
N TYR A 129 -3.73 9.26 -3.71
CA TYR A 129 -3.75 10.23 -4.78
C TYR A 129 -2.37 10.21 -5.45
N ASP A 130 -2.31 9.79 -6.70
CA ASP A 130 -1.08 9.84 -7.49
C ASP A 130 -0.93 11.24 -8.06
N GLN A 131 0.24 11.85 -7.86
CA GLN A 131 0.52 13.17 -8.44
C GLN A 131 0.70 13.04 -9.95
N PRO A 132 0.14 13.99 -10.72
CA PRO A 132 0.33 13.99 -12.17
C PRO A 132 1.76 14.20 -12.60
#